data_9329bd9a27c983c390e80cbb32f52fab
#
_entry.id   9329bd9a27c983c390e80cbb32f52fab
#
_cell.length_a   1.000
_cell.length_b   1.000
_cell.length_c   1.000
_cell.angle_alpha   90.00
_cell.angle_beta   90.00
_cell.angle_gamma   90.00
#
_symmetry.space_group_name_H-M   'P 1'
#
loop_
_entity.id
_entity.type
_entity.pdbx_description
1 polymer ?
#
loop_
_entity_poly.entity_id
_entity_poly.type
_entity_poly.pdbx_seq_one_letter_code
_entity_poly.pdbx_strand_id
1 'polypeptide(L)'
;DARANVRVPFVINWLRALATALVLLMIAVWRPGSRLWRITLDPSSTRQRLAFVGLLAIPTLLIGVSIIHELWYTSSLVFHVSGDYTYDFDQYGHVADALVAGRPWLDLPVPEQLAATEHPYDVATRAQLLANGASPLYWDYAYYDGHWYSYFGVLPAVLLFVPYHLLAGHNLPT
;
A
#
# COMPACT_ATOMS: atom_id res chain seq x y z
N ASP A 1 0.33 1.02 41.77
CA ASP A 1 1.25 0.00 42.30
C ASP A 1 2.06 -0.61 41.17
N ALA A 2 3.28 -0.11 40.97
CA ALA A 2 4.23 -0.72 40.06
C ALA A 2 4.84 -1.96 40.73
N ARG A 3 4.43 -3.13 40.34
CA ARG A 3 5.07 -4.39 40.81
C ARG A 3 6.28 -4.68 39.93
N ALA A 4 7.47 -4.46 40.45
CA ALA A 4 8.68 -4.95 39.86
C ALA A 4 8.75 -6.49 39.97
N ASN A 5 9.21 -7.17 38.93
CA ASN A 5 9.43 -8.63 38.90
C ASN A 5 8.18 -9.52 38.85
N VAL A 6 7.19 -9.20 38.04
CA VAL A 6 6.14 -10.16 37.69
C VAL A 6 6.75 -11.21 36.74
N ARG A 7 6.82 -12.47 37.16
CA ARG A 7 7.18 -13.58 36.27
C ARG A 7 6.09 -13.73 35.21
N VAL A 8 6.38 -13.29 34.00
CA VAL A 8 5.51 -13.55 32.86
C VAL A 8 5.69 -15.01 32.46
N PRO A 9 4.64 -15.83 32.38
CA PRO A 9 4.78 -17.22 31.94
C PRO A 9 5.36 -17.24 30.50
N PHE A 10 6.33 -18.13 30.31
CA PHE A 10 6.95 -18.30 28.99
C PHE A 10 5.93 -18.96 28.04
N VAL A 11 5.52 -18.23 27.03
CA VAL A 11 4.63 -18.72 25.97
C VAL A 11 5.44 -18.88 24.69
N ILE A 12 5.48 -20.09 24.15
CA ILE A 12 6.17 -20.36 22.88
C ILE A 12 5.31 -19.77 21.75
N ASN A 13 5.88 -18.76 21.06
CA ASN A 13 5.31 -18.28 19.81
C ASN A 13 5.88 -19.14 18.67
N TRP A 14 5.08 -20.10 18.20
CA TRP A 14 5.48 -21.04 17.15
C TRP A 14 5.87 -20.37 15.84
N LEU A 15 5.23 -19.26 15.49
CA LEU A 15 5.58 -18.51 14.29
C LEU A 15 6.99 -17.91 14.38
N ARG A 16 7.34 -17.33 15.53
CA ARG A 16 8.69 -16.81 15.79
C ARG A 16 9.73 -17.92 15.84
N ALA A 17 9.39 -19.04 16.48
CA ALA A 17 10.29 -20.19 16.54
C ALA A 17 10.56 -20.76 15.15
N LEU A 18 9.54 -20.89 14.29
CA LEU A 18 9.68 -21.32 12.91
C LEU A 18 10.49 -20.33 12.08
N ALA A 19 10.21 -19.04 12.20
CA ALA A 19 10.96 -17.99 11.50
C ALA A 19 12.45 -18.01 11.90
N THR A 20 12.73 -18.13 13.20
CA THR A 20 14.11 -18.25 13.70
C THR A 20 14.80 -19.51 13.18
N ALA A 21 14.13 -20.65 13.18
CA ALA A 21 14.64 -21.90 12.64
C ALA A 21 14.93 -21.78 11.13
N LEU A 22 14.07 -21.14 10.36
CA LEU A 22 14.28 -20.89 8.92
C LEU A 22 15.50 -19.99 8.68
N VAL A 23 15.67 -18.94 9.47
CA VAL A 23 16.83 -18.04 9.35
C VAL A 23 18.12 -18.81 9.69
N LEU A 24 18.13 -19.59 10.77
CA LEU A 24 19.28 -20.41 11.13
C LEU A 24 19.60 -21.47 10.07
N LEU A 25 18.60 -22.09 9.48
CA LEU A 25 18.75 -23.03 8.37
C LEU A 25 19.35 -22.32 7.15
N MET A 26 18.85 -21.14 6.79
CA MET A 26 19.41 -20.34 5.70
C MET A 26 20.88 -20.01 5.94
N ILE A 27 21.24 -19.57 7.15
CA ILE A 27 22.63 -19.29 7.51
C ILE A 27 23.50 -20.57 7.41
N ALA A 28 23.01 -21.70 7.91
CA ALA A 28 23.72 -22.97 7.87
C ALA A 28 23.94 -23.47 6.44
N VAL A 29 22.94 -23.29 5.56
CA VAL A 29 23.00 -23.69 4.15
C VAL A 29 23.87 -22.75 3.33
N TRP A 30 23.84 -21.42 3.64
CA TRP A 30 24.55 -20.39 2.87
C TRP A 30 25.96 -20.09 3.36
N ARG A 31 26.39 -20.67 4.48
CA ARG A 31 27.73 -20.42 5.01
C ARG A 31 28.84 -20.84 4.03
N PRO A 32 29.97 -20.10 3.97
CA PRO A 32 31.16 -20.50 3.20
C PRO A 32 31.58 -21.92 3.54
N GLY A 33 31.86 -22.74 2.52
CA GLY A 33 32.24 -24.15 2.71
C GLY A 33 31.07 -25.14 2.84
N SER A 34 29.83 -24.70 2.80
CA SER A 34 28.66 -25.58 2.70
C SER A 34 28.66 -26.35 1.36
N ARG A 35 27.82 -27.39 1.29
CA ARG A 35 27.68 -28.17 0.03
C ARG A 35 27.24 -27.32 -1.15
N LEU A 36 26.44 -26.27 -0.90
CA LEU A 36 25.98 -25.34 -1.95
C LEU A 36 27.15 -24.58 -2.59
N TRP A 37 28.14 -24.15 -1.81
CA TRP A 37 29.32 -23.45 -2.32
C TRP A 37 30.25 -24.32 -3.16
N ARG A 38 30.08 -25.65 -3.09
CA ARG A 38 30.87 -26.62 -3.86
C ARG A 38 30.18 -27.03 -5.16
N ILE A 39 28.94 -26.58 -5.39
CA ILE A 39 28.23 -26.89 -6.63
C ILE A 39 28.80 -26.01 -7.74
N THR A 40 29.44 -26.62 -8.70
CA THR A 40 29.83 -25.94 -9.94
C THR A 40 28.57 -25.73 -10.79
N LEU A 41 28.28 -24.46 -11.10
CA LEU A 41 27.18 -24.13 -11.99
C LEU A 41 27.58 -24.45 -13.43
N ASP A 42 26.92 -25.41 -14.01
CA ASP A 42 27.09 -25.80 -15.40
C ASP A 42 25.85 -25.44 -16.20
N PRO A 43 25.88 -24.35 -16.99
CA PRO A 43 24.73 -23.92 -17.80
C PRO A 43 24.36 -24.89 -18.91
N SER A 44 25.23 -25.85 -19.28
CA SER A 44 24.93 -26.89 -20.26
C SER A 44 24.13 -28.05 -19.67
N SER A 45 24.16 -28.22 -18.35
CA SER A 45 23.43 -29.27 -17.63
C SER A 45 21.94 -29.05 -17.62
N THR A 46 21.17 -29.84 -18.34
CA THR A 46 19.69 -29.77 -18.35
C THR A 46 19.08 -29.92 -16.96
N ARG A 47 19.66 -30.78 -16.11
CA ARG A 47 19.19 -30.98 -14.74
C ARG A 47 19.33 -29.72 -13.89
N GLN A 48 20.47 -29.02 -13.98
CA GLN A 48 20.69 -27.77 -13.23
C GLN A 48 19.79 -26.65 -13.76
N ARG A 49 19.60 -26.58 -15.08
CA ARG A 49 18.67 -25.60 -15.70
C ARG A 49 17.23 -25.80 -15.22
N LEU A 50 16.74 -27.05 -15.22
CA LEU A 50 15.39 -27.36 -14.72
C LEU A 50 15.25 -27.07 -13.23
N ALA A 51 16.24 -27.39 -12.41
CA ALA A 51 16.24 -27.06 -10.98
C ALA A 51 16.20 -25.53 -10.76
N PHE A 52 16.97 -24.77 -11.53
CA PHE A 52 16.99 -23.31 -11.47
C PHE A 52 15.66 -22.69 -11.92
N VAL A 53 15.12 -23.17 -13.03
CA VAL A 53 13.79 -22.74 -13.52
C VAL A 53 12.72 -23.04 -12.49
N GLY A 54 12.72 -24.24 -11.90
CA GLY A 54 11.75 -24.60 -10.85
C GLY A 54 11.89 -23.74 -9.60
N LEU A 55 13.12 -23.41 -9.19
CA LEU A 55 13.38 -22.53 -8.05
C LEU A 55 12.86 -21.11 -8.29
N LEU A 56 12.97 -20.59 -9.51
CA LEU A 56 12.49 -19.25 -9.87
C LEU A 56 10.99 -19.25 -10.19
N ALA A 57 10.48 -20.32 -10.80
CA ALA A 57 9.09 -20.39 -11.22
C ALA A 57 8.11 -20.24 -10.05
N ILE A 58 8.41 -20.87 -8.90
CA ILE A 58 7.54 -20.81 -7.72
C ILE A 58 7.35 -19.36 -7.21
N PRO A 59 8.42 -18.61 -6.84
CA PRO A 59 8.25 -17.25 -6.36
C PRO A 59 7.68 -16.33 -7.45
N THR A 60 8.07 -16.51 -8.72
CA THR A 60 7.53 -15.72 -9.83
C THR A 60 6.02 -15.95 -9.99
N LEU A 61 5.57 -17.21 -9.92
CA LEU A 61 4.14 -17.54 -9.97
C LEU A 61 3.39 -16.95 -8.79
N LEU A 62 3.91 -17.06 -7.57
CA LEU A 62 3.29 -16.49 -6.37
C LEU A 62 3.16 -14.97 -6.47
N ILE A 63 4.23 -14.30 -6.88
CA ILE A 63 4.22 -12.84 -7.09
C ILE A 63 3.23 -12.48 -8.21
N GLY A 64 3.24 -13.20 -9.33
CA GLY A 64 2.32 -12.97 -10.44
C GLY A 64 0.86 -13.13 -10.02
N VAL A 65 0.53 -14.21 -9.28
CA VAL A 65 -0.82 -14.43 -8.75
C VAL A 65 -1.21 -13.33 -7.75
N SER A 66 -0.28 -12.91 -6.86
CA SER A 66 -0.55 -11.80 -5.95
C SER A 66 -0.84 -10.49 -6.69
N ILE A 67 -0.04 -10.15 -7.70
CA ILE A 67 -0.25 -8.96 -8.52
C ILE A 67 -1.62 -9.03 -9.22
N ILE A 68 -1.95 -10.16 -9.86
CA ILE A 68 -3.25 -10.33 -10.52
C ILE A 68 -4.40 -10.22 -9.52
N HIS A 69 -4.24 -10.80 -8.34
CA HIS A 69 -5.23 -10.71 -7.27
C HIS A 69 -5.45 -9.25 -6.84
N GLU A 70 -4.38 -8.51 -6.56
CA GLU A 70 -4.47 -7.09 -6.19
C GLU A 70 -5.12 -6.25 -7.30
N LEU A 71 -4.73 -6.46 -8.55
CA LEU A 71 -5.29 -5.73 -9.69
C LEU A 71 -6.79 -5.98 -9.89
N TRP A 72 -7.31 -7.15 -9.48
CA TRP A 72 -8.70 -7.54 -9.76
C TRP A 72 -9.65 -7.44 -8.58
N TYR A 73 -9.16 -7.58 -7.35
CA TYR A 73 -10.00 -7.77 -6.16
C TYR A 73 -9.78 -6.74 -5.06
N THR A 74 -8.74 -5.91 -5.15
CA THR A 74 -8.47 -4.93 -4.10
C THR A 74 -9.25 -3.65 -4.32
N SER A 75 -9.90 -3.16 -3.27
CA SER A 75 -10.52 -1.84 -3.23
C SER A 75 -9.53 -0.79 -2.76
N SER A 76 -9.79 0.47 -3.09
CA SER A 76 -9.00 1.61 -2.58
C SER A 76 -8.93 1.60 -1.05
N LEU A 77 -7.76 1.92 -0.54
CA LEU A 77 -7.47 1.93 0.90
C LEU A 77 -7.78 3.32 1.46
N VAL A 78 -8.87 3.43 2.21
CA VAL A 78 -9.28 4.66 2.88
C VAL A 78 -9.34 4.42 4.39
N PHE A 79 -8.64 5.24 5.16
CA PHE A 79 -8.68 5.22 6.62
C PHE A 79 -9.35 6.48 7.15
N HIS A 80 -10.34 6.30 7.98
CA HIS A 80 -10.99 7.36 8.70
C HIS A 80 -11.10 7.03 10.18
N VAL A 81 -10.64 7.94 11.02
CA VAL A 81 -10.81 7.89 12.48
C VAL A 81 -11.59 9.13 12.89
N SER A 82 -12.61 8.95 13.73
CA SER A 82 -13.40 10.09 14.22
C SER A 82 -12.53 11.13 14.93
N GLY A 83 -12.65 12.37 14.53
CA GLY A 83 -11.84 13.49 15.07
C GLY A 83 -10.46 13.63 14.44
N ASP A 84 -10.14 12.86 13.42
CA ASP A 84 -8.88 12.93 12.66
C ASP A 84 -9.15 13.07 11.16
N TYR A 85 -8.09 13.33 10.39
CA TYR A 85 -8.16 13.39 8.95
C TYR A 85 -8.54 12.05 8.33
N THR A 86 -9.13 12.12 7.15
CA THR A 86 -9.33 10.96 6.28
C THR A 86 -8.09 10.79 5.43
N TYR A 87 -7.48 9.61 5.50
CA TYR A 87 -6.32 9.21 4.70
C TYR A 87 -6.83 8.34 3.55
N ASP A 88 -6.66 8.85 2.34
CA ASP A 88 -7.09 8.18 1.12
C ASP A 88 -5.86 7.91 0.25
N PHE A 89 -5.58 6.64 0.00
CA PHE A 89 -4.41 6.22 -0.76
C PHE A 89 -4.71 6.00 -2.25
N ASP A 90 -5.95 6.22 -2.70
CA ASP A 90 -6.32 6.11 -4.11
C ASP A 90 -6.18 7.43 -4.91
N GLN A 91 -5.14 8.18 -4.59
CA GLN A 91 -4.90 9.52 -5.14
C GLN A 91 -4.85 9.55 -6.67
N TYR A 92 -4.17 8.58 -7.28
CA TYR A 92 -4.05 8.51 -8.74
C TYR A 92 -5.29 7.93 -9.41
N GLY A 93 -6.06 7.08 -8.72
CA GLY A 93 -7.36 6.63 -9.16
C GLY A 93 -8.33 7.79 -9.31
N HIS A 94 -8.45 8.63 -8.28
CA HIS A 94 -9.29 9.83 -8.34
C HIS A 94 -8.84 10.83 -9.41
N VAL A 95 -7.54 10.99 -9.62
CA VAL A 95 -7.01 11.84 -10.72
C VAL A 95 -7.37 11.23 -12.07
N ALA A 96 -7.29 9.90 -12.23
CA ALA A 96 -7.69 9.23 -13.47
C ALA A 96 -9.17 9.43 -13.75
N ASP A 97 -10.05 9.25 -12.75
CA ASP A 97 -11.50 9.50 -12.87
C ASP A 97 -11.80 10.94 -13.27
N ALA A 98 -11.14 11.90 -12.65
CA ALA A 98 -11.28 13.31 -12.97
C ALA A 98 -10.85 13.61 -14.42
N LEU A 99 -9.72 13.06 -14.86
CA LEU A 99 -9.23 13.23 -16.24
C LEU A 99 -10.15 12.59 -17.27
N VAL A 100 -10.64 11.38 -17.02
CA VAL A 100 -11.60 10.70 -17.90
C VAL A 100 -12.92 11.47 -17.98
N ALA A 101 -13.34 12.08 -16.86
CA ALA A 101 -14.53 12.94 -16.82
C ALA A 101 -14.29 14.38 -17.35
N GLY A 102 -13.06 14.71 -17.78
CA GLY A 102 -12.70 16.05 -18.26
C GLY A 102 -12.73 17.14 -17.21
N ARG A 103 -12.48 16.80 -15.93
CA ARG A 103 -12.50 17.72 -14.79
C ARG A 103 -11.11 17.92 -14.20
N PRO A 104 -10.74 19.15 -13.77
CA PRO A 104 -9.48 19.37 -13.08
C PRO A 104 -9.53 19.10 -11.58
N TRP A 105 -10.70 18.81 -11.02
CA TRP A 105 -10.92 18.53 -9.59
C TRP A 105 -11.37 17.09 -9.36
N LEU A 106 -11.14 16.61 -8.13
CA LEU A 106 -11.52 15.28 -7.69
C LEU A 106 -12.99 15.23 -7.27
N ASP A 107 -13.69 14.16 -7.59
CA ASP A 107 -15.08 13.93 -7.22
C ASP A 107 -15.19 13.35 -5.80
N LEU A 108 -14.74 14.12 -4.83
CA LEU A 108 -14.72 13.74 -3.42
C LEU A 108 -15.69 14.61 -2.62
N PRO A 109 -16.38 14.05 -1.62
CA PRO A 109 -17.33 14.78 -0.80
C PRO A 109 -16.62 15.88 -0.01
N VAL A 110 -17.28 17.05 0.06
CA VAL A 110 -16.83 18.20 0.84
C VAL A 110 -17.79 18.40 2.00
N PRO A 111 -17.32 18.42 3.27
CA PRO A 111 -18.15 18.72 4.41
C PRO A 111 -18.69 20.15 4.34
N GLU A 112 -19.99 20.33 4.66
CA GLU A 112 -20.61 21.65 4.67
C GLU A 112 -19.88 22.64 5.60
N GLN A 113 -19.39 22.16 6.72
CA GLN A 113 -18.62 22.97 7.68
C GLN A 113 -17.32 23.52 7.06
N LEU A 114 -16.64 22.72 6.21
CA LEU A 114 -15.45 23.18 5.50
C LEU A 114 -15.81 24.20 4.42
N ALA A 115 -16.89 23.94 3.68
CA ALA A 115 -17.34 24.84 2.62
C ALA A 115 -17.83 26.20 3.17
N ALA A 116 -18.36 26.23 4.39
CA ALA A 116 -18.87 27.44 5.03
C ALA A 116 -17.81 28.26 5.75
N THR A 117 -16.56 27.76 5.90
CA THR A 117 -15.52 28.48 6.63
C THR A 117 -14.80 29.53 5.76
N GLU A 118 -14.49 30.66 6.34
CA GLU A 118 -13.77 31.76 5.67
C GLU A 118 -12.27 31.43 5.45
N HIS A 119 -11.70 30.61 6.34
CA HIS A 119 -10.28 30.25 6.32
C HIS A 119 -10.05 28.73 6.25
N PRO A 120 -10.39 28.06 5.14
CA PRO A 120 -10.34 26.61 5.03
C PRO A 120 -8.92 26.00 5.04
N TYR A 121 -7.88 26.85 4.95
CA TYR A 121 -6.47 26.43 4.92
C TYR A 121 -5.78 26.59 6.29
N ASP A 122 -6.40 27.34 7.21
CA ASP A 122 -5.81 27.57 8.52
C ASP A 122 -5.82 26.28 9.35
N VAL A 123 -4.66 25.98 9.96
CA VAL A 123 -4.45 24.76 10.73
C VAL A 123 -5.37 24.72 11.96
N ALA A 124 -5.53 25.88 12.65
CA ALA A 124 -6.39 25.96 13.82
C ALA A 124 -7.86 25.75 13.45
N THR A 125 -8.31 26.33 12.35
CA THR A 125 -9.66 26.14 11.80
C THR A 125 -9.91 24.67 11.45
N ARG A 126 -8.98 24.01 10.77
CA ARG A 126 -9.10 22.58 10.47
C ARG A 126 -9.13 21.72 11.73
N ALA A 127 -8.31 22.01 12.72
CA ALA A 127 -8.34 21.31 14.00
C ALA A 127 -9.70 21.46 14.71
N GLN A 128 -10.31 22.64 14.67
CA GLN A 128 -11.66 22.86 15.20
C GLN A 128 -12.74 22.11 14.42
N LEU A 129 -12.64 22.08 13.09
CA LEU A 129 -13.56 21.32 12.25
C LEU A 129 -13.51 19.82 12.58
N LEU A 130 -12.30 19.25 12.74
CA LEU A 130 -12.11 17.86 13.14
C LEU A 130 -12.68 17.59 14.55
N ALA A 131 -12.41 18.48 15.51
CA ALA A 131 -12.94 18.37 16.87
C ALA A 131 -14.47 18.44 16.91
N ASN A 132 -15.09 19.16 15.97
CA ASN A 132 -16.54 19.26 15.80
C ASN A 132 -17.15 18.15 14.94
N GLY A 133 -16.34 17.16 14.52
CA GLY A 133 -16.80 16.01 13.78
C GLY A 133 -17.01 16.24 12.28
N ALA A 134 -16.45 17.31 11.71
CA ALA A 134 -16.48 17.49 10.25
C ALA A 134 -15.71 16.37 9.56
N SER A 135 -16.37 15.68 8.64
CA SER A 135 -15.81 14.52 7.90
C SER A 135 -16.51 14.37 6.55
N PRO A 136 -15.76 13.98 5.48
CA PRO A 136 -14.31 13.70 5.46
C PRO A 136 -13.48 14.97 5.29
N LEU A 137 -12.41 15.11 6.06
CA LEU A 137 -11.34 16.08 5.83
C LEU A 137 -10.11 15.31 5.35
N TYR A 138 -9.78 15.42 4.08
CA TYR A 138 -8.68 14.66 3.50
C TYR A 138 -7.32 15.29 3.83
N TRP A 139 -6.36 14.43 4.23
CA TRP A 139 -5.00 14.85 4.57
C TRP A 139 -4.19 15.21 3.31
N ASP A 140 -4.30 14.38 2.27
CA ASP A 140 -3.45 14.43 1.09
C ASP A 140 -4.06 15.15 -0.12
N TYR A 141 -5.09 15.97 0.09
CA TYR A 141 -5.70 16.76 -0.97
C TYR A 141 -5.78 18.24 -0.62
N ALA A 142 -5.61 19.06 -1.64
CA ALA A 142 -5.80 20.51 -1.51
C ALA A 142 -7.28 20.85 -1.73
N TYR A 143 -7.85 21.63 -0.82
CA TYR A 143 -9.20 22.15 -0.96
C TYR A 143 -9.17 23.54 -1.58
N TYR A 144 -9.97 23.79 -2.62
CA TYR A 144 -10.12 25.12 -3.22
C TYR A 144 -11.49 25.25 -3.89
N ASP A 145 -12.16 26.37 -3.62
CA ASP A 145 -13.44 26.75 -4.25
C ASP A 145 -14.48 25.62 -4.31
N GLY A 146 -14.71 24.96 -3.17
CA GLY A 146 -15.69 23.88 -3.05
C GLY A 146 -15.24 22.54 -3.59
N HIS A 147 -13.99 22.38 -4.02
CA HIS A 147 -13.48 21.16 -4.63
C HIS A 147 -12.16 20.71 -4.02
N TRP A 148 -11.90 19.39 -4.15
CA TRP A 148 -10.63 18.80 -3.80
C TRP A 148 -9.73 18.66 -5.02
N TYR A 149 -8.44 18.89 -4.83
CA TYR A 149 -7.42 18.79 -5.87
C TYR A 149 -6.25 17.95 -5.39
N SER A 150 -5.71 17.13 -6.29
CA SER A 150 -4.44 16.45 -6.04
C SER A 150 -3.27 17.42 -6.30
N TYR A 151 -2.31 17.46 -5.37
CA TYR A 151 -1.03 18.14 -5.58
C TYR A 151 0.08 17.17 -6.04
N PHE A 152 -0.25 15.89 -6.18
CA PHE A 152 0.65 14.90 -6.77
C PHE A 152 0.73 15.10 -8.28
N GLY A 153 1.90 14.75 -8.85
CA GLY A 153 2.11 14.90 -10.28
C GLY A 153 1.12 14.06 -11.10
N VAL A 154 0.56 14.64 -12.15
CA VAL A 154 -0.43 13.99 -13.02
C VAL A 154 0.14 12.87 -13.90
N LEU A 155 1.47 12.82 -14.05
CA LEU A 155 2.14 11.92 -14.99
C LEU A 155 1.86 10.42 -14.73
N PRO A 156 1.91 9.90 -13.49
CA PRO A 156 1.54 8.52 -13.22
C PRO A 156 0.07 8.23 -13.58
N ALA A 157 -0.84 9.15 -13.27
CA ALA A 157 -2.25 9.01 -13.62
C ALA A 157 -2.42 8.85 -15.14
N VAL A 158 -1.83 9.74 -15.94
CA VAL A 158 -1.94 9.72 -17.40
C VAL A 158 -1.28 8.48 -18.03
N LEU A 159 -0.12 8.06 -17.53
CA LEU A 159 0.63 6.97 -18.17
C LEU A 159 0.18 5.58 -17.75
N LEU A 160 -0.38 5.43 -16.55
CA LEU A 160 -0.71 4.14 -15.98
C LEU A 160 -2.19 4.00 -15.61
N PHE A 161 -2.73 4.89 -14.79
CA PHE A 161 -4.07 4.75 -14.22
C PHE A 161 -5.18 5.00 -15.25
N VAL A 162 -5.08 6.04 -16.07
CA VAL A 162 -6.06 6.31 -17.15
C VAL A 162 -6.11 5.18 -18.18
N PRO A 163 -4.97 4.72 -18.77
CA PRO A 163 -5.01 3.58 -19.69
C PRO A 163 -5.58 2.31 -19.04
N TYR A 164 -5.21 2.04 -17.78
CA TYR A 164 -5.75 0.89 -17.06
C TYR A 164 -7.26 1.01 -16.86
N HIS A 165 -7.74 2.17 -16.37
CA HIS A 165 -9.17 2.44 -16.18
C HIS A 165 -9.97 2.24 -17.48
N LEU A 166 -9.47 2.76 -18.59
CA LEU A 166 -10.13 2.62 -19.90
C LEU A 166 -10.16 1.17 -20.41
N LEU A 167 -9.18 0.34 -20.06
CA LEU A 167 -9.10 -1.06 -20.49
C LEU A 167 -9.83 -2.02 -19.54
N ALA A 168 -9.71 -1.80 -18.24
CA ALA A 168 -10.23 -2.69 -17.20
C ALA A 168 -11.65 -2.30 -16.75
N GLY A 169 -12.08 -1.05 -16.98
CA GLY A 169 -13.37 -0.52 -16.53
C GLY A 169 -13.44 -0.18 -15.04
N HIS A 170 -12.31 -0.21 -14.34
CA HIS A 170 -12.18 0.17 -12.93
C HIS A 170 -10.79 0.73 -12.66
N ASN A 171 -10.60 1.39 -11.50
CA ASN A 171 -9.33 1.97 -11.12
C ASN A 171 -8.30 0.91 -10.76
N LEU A 172 -7.03 1.22 -11.04
CA LEU A 172 -5.89 0.45 -10.58
C LEU A 172 -5.79 0.63 -9.05
N PRO A 173 -5.78 -0.43 -8.24
CA PRO A 173 -5.59 -0.31 -6.79
C PRO A 173 -4.19 0.23 -6.46
N THR A 174 -4.12 1.08 -5.45
CA THR A 174 -2.90 1.75 -4.98
C THR A 174 -2.47 1.26 -3.61
#